data_a3dfc38ad1184916de486b7bc7f76a91
#
_entry.id   a3dfc38ad1184916de486b7bc7f76a91
#
_cell.length_a   1.000
_cell.length_b   1.000
_cell.length_c   1.000
_cell.angle_alpha   90.00
_cell.angle_beta   90.00
_cell.angle_gamma   90.00
#
_symmetry.space_group_name_H-M   'P 1'
#
loop_
_entity.id
_entity.type
_entity.pdbx_description
1 polymer ?
#
loop_
_entity_poly.entity_id
_entity_poly.type
_entity_poly.pdbx_seq_one_letter_code
_entity_poly.pdbx_strand_id
1 'polypeptide(L)'
;MDNTIKTGGGQESTDNCQLSIASCPLKRIALFPGTFDPFTIGHESLVSRGLELVDEIIISIGINDTKRTYFSLEKRLEAIQELYKDEPRVRVMSYDSLTVDFAQQMNAGFILRGIRTVNDFEYEKSIADVNRKLSGIETFILFTEPEHTHISSSIVRELSLIHISE
;
A
#
# COMPACT_ATOMS: atom_id res chain seq x y z
N MET A 1 -0.99 -56.59 63.83
CA MET A 1 0.07 -56.03 63.00
C MET A 1 -0.62 -55.20 61.92
N ASP A 2 -0.89 -53.93 62.29
CA ASP A 2 -1.60 -53.03 61.44
C ASP A 2 -0.62 -52.20 60.59
N ASN A 3 -0.83 -52.20 59.29
CA ASN A 3 -0.05 -51.43 58.39
C ASN A 3 -1.00 -50.44 57.66
N THR A 4 -1.19 -49.27 58.27
CA THR A 4 -2.02 -48.19 57.70
C THR A 4 -1.15 -47.33 56.81
N ILE A 5 -1.39 -47.42 55.48
CA ILE A 5 -0.76 -46.57 54.48
C ILE A 5 -1.59 -45.28 54.37
N LYS A 6 -1.01 -44.12 54.75
CA LYS A 6 -1.55 -42.81 54.51
C LYS A 6 -1.21 -42.37 53.08
N THR A 7 -2.26 -42.22 52.24
CA THR A 7 -2.15 -41.60 50.95
C THR A 7 -2.20 -40.07 51.14
N GLY A 8 -1.07 -39.41 50.85
CA GLY A 8 -0.98 -37.97 50.77
C GLY A 8 -1.59 -37.46 49.48
N GLY A 9 -2.63 -36.58 49.58
CA GLY A 9 -3.18 -35.88 48.45
C GLY A 9 -2.22 -34.78 47.97
N GLY A 10 -1.71 -34.94 46.78
CA GLY A 10 -1.03 -33.88 46.06
C GLY A 10 -2.08 -32.98 45.38
N GLN A 11 -2.17 -31.73 45.82
CA GLN A 11 -2.89 -30.70 45.10
C GLN A 11 -2.05 -30.31 43.90
N GLU A 12 -2.53 -30.68 42.70
CA GLU A 12 -2.04 -30.10 41.45
C GLU A 12 -2.59 -28.69 41.35
N SER A 13 -1.72 -27.72 41.58
CA SER A 13 -1.96 -26.30 41.21
C SER A 13 -1.84 -26.21 39.70
N THR A 14 -2.98 -26.21 39.00
CA THR A 14 -3.06 -25.80 37.61
C THR A 14 -2.82 -24.30 37.54
N ASP A 15 -1.57 -23.89 37.41
CA ASP A 15 -1.22 -22.52 36.99
C ASP A 15 -1.79 -22.30 35.60
N ASN A 16 -2.97 -21.67 35.57
CA ASN A 16 -3.62 -21.21 34.38
C ASN A 16 -2.85 -20.00 33.86
N CYS A 17 -1.77 -20.24 33.10
CA CYS A 17 -1.04 -19.22 32.38
C CYS A 17 -1.95 -18.67 31.28
N GLN A 18 -2.86 -17.78 31.64
CA GLN A 18 -3.57 -16.94 30.68
C GLN A 18 -2.56 -15.94 30.11
N LEU A 19 -1.85 -16.37 29.06
CA LEU A 19 -1.21 -15.45 28.13
C LEU A 19 -2.31 -14.62 27.48
N SER A 20 -2.64 -13.49 28.09
CA SER A 20 -3.39 -12.43 27.45
C SER A 20 -2.47 -11.82 26.39
N ILE A 21 -2.43 -12.46 25.23
CA ILE A 21 -1.92 -11.82 24.01
C ILE A 21 -2.97 -10.74 23.71
N ALA A 22 -2.76 -9.56 24.23
CA ALA A 22 -3.37 -8.35 23.68
C ALA A 22 -2.75 -8.17 22.29
N SER A 23 -3.22 -8.96 21.33
CA SER A 23 -2.93 -8.77 19.93
C SER A 23 -3.71 -7.51 19.50
N CYS A 24 -3.10 -6.35 19.71
CA CYS A 24 -3.42 -5.22 18.86
C CYS A 24 -3.03 -5.69 17.43
N PRO A 25 -3.99 -5.97 16.54
CA PRO A 25 -3.65 -6.41 15.20
C PRO A 25 -2.80 -5.30 14.57
N LEU A 26 -1.56 -5.63 14.22
CA LEU A 26 -0.70 -4.71 13.50
C LEU A 26 -1.46 -4.25 12.26
N LYS A 27 -1.72 -2.95 12.17
CA LYS A 27 -2.44 -2.36 11.04
C LYS A 27 -1.68 -2.66 9.76
N ARG A 28 -2.34 -3.27 8.80
CA ARG A 28 -1.76 -3.57 7.49
C ARG A 28 -1.82 -2.30 6.64
N ILE A 29 -0.66 -1.68 6.45
CA ILE A 29 -0.53 -0.43 5.68
C ILE A 29 0.18 -0.74 4.38
N ALA A 30 -0.39 -0.31 3.25
CA ALA A 30 0.25 -0.36 1.95
C ALA A 30 0.61 1.03 1.45
N LEU A 31 1.82 1.17 0.91
CA LEU A 31 2.23 2.36 0.17
C LEU A 31 1.85 2.18 -1.30
N PHE A 32 1.18 3.15 -1.89
CA PHE A 32 0.88 3.20 -3.33
C PHE A 32 1.66 4.34 -3.98
N PRO A 33 2.90 4.09 -4.43
CA PRO A 33 3.76 5.12 -4.99
C PRO A 33 3.47 5.33 -6.47
N GLY A 34 3.49 6.60 -6.90
CA GLY A 34 3.30 6.96 -8.30
C GLY A 34 3.61 8.41 -8.58
N THR A 35 3.63 8.77 -9.86
CA THR A 35 3.72 10.18 -10.30
C THR A 35 2.34 10.83 -10.30
N PHE A 36 1.29 10.07 -10.65
CA PHE A 36 -0.12 10.51 -10.71
C PHE A 36 -0.32 11.84 -11.44
N ASP A 37 0.07 11.88 -12.68
CA ASP A 37 0.07 13.10 -13.51
C ASP A 37 -0.78 12.90 -14.78
N PRO A 38 -2.15 12.92 -14.67
CA PRO A 38 -2.94 12.96 -13.45
C PRO A 38 -3.19 11.58 -12.82
N PHE A 39 -3.83 11.56 -11.64
CA PHE A 39 -4.49 10.39 -11.07
C PHE A 39 -5.70 10.03 -11.95
N THR A 40 -5.91 8.74 -12.21
CA THR A 40 -6.94 8.27 -13.15
C THR A 40 -7.86 7.26 -12.48
N ILE A 41 -8.99 6.95 -13.13
CA ILE A 41 -9.93 5.91 -12.67
C ILE A 41 -9.26 4.53 -12.51
N GLY A 42 -8.25 4.22 -13.33
CA GLY A 42 -7.46 3.00 -13.15
C GLY A 42 -6.68 2.99 -11.83
N HIS A 43 -6.17 4.13 -11.37
CA HIS A 43 -5.54 4.24 -10.06
C HIS A 43 -6.58 4.14 -8.92
N GLU A 44 -7.75 4.75 -9.09
CA GLU A 44 -8.85 4.69 -8.13
C GLU A 44 -9.33 3.24 -7.93
N SER A 45 -9.53 2.48 -9.01
CA SER A 45 -9.87 1.05 -8.96
C SER A 45 -8.83 0.24 -8.17
N LEU A 46 -7.53 0.52 -8.36
CA LEU A 46 -6.46 -0.14 -7.60
C LEU A 46 -6.52 0.19 -6.11
N VAL A 47 -6.82 1.44 -5.74
CA VAL A 47 -6.97 1.85 -4.34
C VAL A 47 -8.18 1.16 -3.71
N SER A 48 -9.33 1.19 -4.38
CA SER A 48 -10.56 0.56 -3.87
C SER A 48 -10.37 -0.93 -3.60
N ARG A 49 -9.80 -1.66 -4.55
CA ARG A 49 -9.51 -3.10 -4.42
C ARG A 49 -8.38 -3.39 -3.44
N GLY A 50 -7.40 -2.50 -3.35
CA GLY A 50 -6.33 -2.59 -2.37
C GLY A 50 -6.84 -2.47 -0.93
N LEU A 51 -7.84 -1.62 -0.68
CA LEU A 51 -8.48 -1.45 0.63
C LEU A 51 -9.26 -2.69 1.11
N GLU A 52 -9.50 -3.67 0.25
CA GLU A 52 -10.03 -4.98 0.64
C GLU A 52 -8.92 -5.89 1.20
N LEU A 53 -7.66 -5.62 0.86
CA LEU A 53 -6.50 -6.43 1.27
C LEU A 53 -5.79 -5.87 2.50
N VAL A 54 -5.83 -4.54 2.69
CA VAL A 54 -5.13 -3.82 3.75
C VAL A 54 -6.06 -2.88 4.51
N ASP A 55 -5.64 -2.45 5.69
CA ASP A 55 -6.44 -1.59 6.57
C ASP A 55 -6.25 -0.10 6.23
N GLU A 56 -5.16 0.25 5.54
CA GLU A 56 -4.86 1.62 5.12
C GLU A 56 -3.99 1.63 3.86
N ILE A 57 -4.23 2.61 2.98
CA ILE A 57 -3.39 2.90 1.83
C ILE A 57 -2.84 4.33 1.93
N ILE A 58 -1.53 4.46 1.72
CA ILE A 58 -0.87 5.75 1.59
C ILE A 58 -0.57 5.96 0.11
N ILE A 59 -1.35 6.82 -0.55
CA ILE A 59 -1.06 7.27 -1.91
C ILE A 59 0.11 8.25 -1.82
N SER A 60 1.24 7.92 -2.44
CA SER A 60 2.47 8.67 -2.28
C SER A 60 3.03 9.17 -3.60
N ILE A 61 3.17 10.50 -3.73
CA ILE A 61 3.69 11.14 -4.92
C ILE A 61 5.20 11.31 -4.77
N GLY A 62 5.97 10.55 -5.55
CA GLY A 62 7.43 10.70 -5.58
C GLY A 62 7.83 12.01 -6.27
N ILE A 63 8.64 12.83 -5.58
CA ILE A 63 9.25 14.04 -6.13
C ILE A 63 10.48 13.60 -6.93
N ASN A 64 10.49 13.95 -8.21
CA ASN A 64 11.62 13.69 -9.09
C ASN A 64 11.86 14.92 -9.96
N ASP A 65 12.89 15.68 -9.62
CA ASP A 65 13.25 16.94 -10.29
C ASP A 65 13.67 16.74 -11.76
N THR A 66 14.01 15.51 -12.15
CA THR A 66 14.38 15.20 -13.54
C THR A 66 13.16 14.95 -14.44
N LYS A 67 11.98 14.69 -13.86
CA LYS A 67 10.76 14.45 -14.63
C LYS A 67 9.95 15.74 -14.78
N ARG A 68 9.74 16.15 -16.02
CA ARG A 68 8.74 17.18 -16.32
C ARG A 68 7.34 16.59 -16.16
N THR A 69 6.59 17.11 -15.20
CA THR A 69 5.18 16.77 -14.98
C THR A 69 4.27 17.83 -15.62
N TYR A 70 3.08 17.43 -16.04
CA TYR A 70 2.08 18.34 -16.64
C TYR A 70 1.41 19.19 -15.54
N PHE A 71 1.05 18.55 -14.44
CA PHE A 71 0.50 19.25 -13.27
C PHE A 71 1.58 19.43 -12.20
N SER A 72 1.53 20.56 -11.50
CA SER A 72 2.40 20.78 -10.34
C SER A 72 2.13 19.75 -9.24
N LEU A 73 3.08 19.56 -8.33
CA LEU A 73 2.94 18.64 -7.21
C LEU A 73 1.72 18.98 -6.35
N GLU A 74 1.53 20.27 -6.06
CA GLU A 74 0.44 20.80 -5.25
C GLU A 74 -0.92 20.43 -5.85
N LYS A 75 -1.10 20.69 -7.16
CA LYS A 75 -2.35 20.34 -7.86
C LYS A 75 -2.66 18.86 -7.85
N ARG A 76 -1.64 18.02 -7.98
CA ARG A 76 -1.81 16.56 -7.92
C ARG A 76 -2.18 16.10 -6.52
N LEU A 77 -1.53 16.65 -5.48
CA LEU A 77 -1.86 16.37 -4.08
C LEU A 77 -3.30 16.80 -3.76
N GLU A 78 -3.64 18.06 -4.05
CA GLU A 78 -4.97 18.61 -3.78
C GLU A 78 -6.09 17.79 -4.45
N ALA A 79 -5.90 17.42 -5.73
CA ALA A 79 -6.90 16.65 -6.47
C ALA A 79 -7.14 15.26 -5.86
N ILE A 80 -6.07 14.57 -5.42
CA ILE A 80 -6.21 13.24 -4.81
C ILE A 80 -6.75 13.38 -3.38
N GLN A 81 -6.32 14.37 -2.62
CA GLN A 81 -6.85 14.64 -1.28
C GLN A 81 -8.34 14.96 -1.30
N GLU A 82 -8.80 15.76 -2.25
CA GLU A 82 -10.22 16.06 -2.40
C GLU A 82 -11.04 14.80 -2.77
N LEU A 83 -10.49 13.93 -3.64
CA LEU A 83 -11.13 12.68 -4.02
C LEU A 83 -11.34 11.73 -2.82
N TYR A 84 -10.39 11.69 -1.89
CA TYR A 84 -10.42 10.77 -0.74
C TYR A 84 -10.72 11.45 0.60
N LYS A 85 -11.23 12.68 0.61
CA LYS A 85 -11.50 13.45 1.84
C LYS A 85 -12.42 12.73 2.83
N ASP A 86 -13.34 11.92 2.31
CA ASP A 86 -14.34 11.18 3.10
C ASP A 86 -13.93 9.70 3.36
N GLU A 87 -12.75 9.26 2.89
CA GLU A 87 -12.24 7.91 3.12
C GLU A 87 -11.05 7.93 4.10
N PRO A 88 -11.30 7.68 5.39
CA PRO A 88 -10.28 7.80 6.44
C PRO A 88 -9.16 6.76 6.35
N ARG A 89 -9.34 5.70 5.54
CA ARG A 89 -8.33 4.66 5.33
C ARG A 89 -7.33 5.03 4.24
N VAL A 90 -7.49 6.19 3.58
CA VAL A 90 -6.58 6.69 2.56
C VAL A 90 -5.89 7.95 3.05
N ARG A 91 -4.56 7.95 3.01
CA ARG A 91 -3.74 9.16 3.20
C ARG A 91 -3.02 9.51 1.91
N VAL A 92 -2.84 10.80 1.66
CA VAL A 92 -2.17 11.30 0.46
C VAL A 92 -0.98 12.15 0.87
N MET A 93 0.21 11.78 0.42
CA MET A 93 1.47 12.41 0.82
C MET A 93 2.43 12.52 -0.36
N SER A 94 3.43 13.37 -0.25
CA SER A 94 4.59 13.40 -1.15
C SER A 94 5.86 12.99 -0.43
N TYR A 95 6.86 12.51 -1.17
CA TYR A 95 8.16 12.12 -0.64
C TYR A 95 9.27 12.35 -1.68
N ASP A 96 10.49 12.55 -1.20
CA ASP A 96 11.70 12.84 -2.00
C ASP A 96 12.84 11.82 -1.76
N SER A 97 12.58 10.81 -0.93
CA SER A 97 13.51 9.73 -0.58
C SER A 97 13.32 8.49 -1.48
N LEU A 98 14.05 7.41 -1.17
CA LEU A 98 13.73 6.12 -1.78
C LEU A 98 12.36 5.62 -1.31
N THR A 99 11.62 4.99 -2.22
CA THR A 99 10.28 4.46 -1.93
C THR A 99 10.26 3.52 -0.72
N VAL A 100 11.29 2.68 -0.58
CA VAL A 100 11.40 1.74 0.55
C VAL A 100 11.68 2.43 1.87
N ASP A 101 12.50 3.49 1.87
CA ASP A 101 12.80 4.27 3.08
C ASP A 101 11.54 5.00 3.55
N PHE A 102 10.80 5.59 2.62
CA PHE A 102 9.54 6.23 2.94
C PHE A 102 8.49 5.21 3.44
N ALA A 103 8.43 4.02 2.84
CA ALA A 103 7.55 2.96 3.31
C ALA A 103 7.88 2.55 4.76
N GLN A 104 9.16 2.41 5.10
CA GLN A 104 9.60 2.13 6.47
C GLN A 104 9.24 3.25 7.44
N GLN A 105 9.43 4.52 7.06
CA GLN A 105 9.05 5.68 7.87
C GLN A 105 7.54 5.71 8.17
N MET A 106 6.74 5.27 7.22
CA MET A 106 5.27 5.20 7.35
C MET A 106 4.78 3.91 8.00
N ASN A 107 5.67 3.00 8.40
CA ASN A 107 5.34 1.65 8.86
C ASN A 107 4.48 0.87 7.87
N ALA A 108 4.65 1.12 6.57
CA ALA A 108 3.99 0.37 5.52
C ALA A 108 4.68 -0.98 5.34
N GLY A 109 3.95 -2.07 5.55
CA GLY A 109 4.45 -3.44 5.37
C GLY A 109 4.39 -3.90 3.92
N PHE A 110 3.71 -3.15 3.06
CA PHE A 110 3.46 -3.54 1.67
C PHE A 110 3.60 -2.34 0.73
N ILE A 111 3.98 -2.63 -0.52
CA ILE A 111 3.90 -1.68 -1.64
C ILE A 111 2.81 -2.20 -2.58
N LEU A 112 1.87 -1.35 -2.98
CA LEU A 112 0.83 -1.65 -3.96
C LEU A 112 1.26 -1.14 -5.33
N ARG A 113 1.15 -1.99 -6.35
CA ARG A 113 1.43 -1.63 -7.74
C ARG A 113 0.34 -2.15 -8.67
N GLY A 114 0.07 -1.41 -9.73
CA GLY A 114 -0.85 -1.82 -10.79
C GLY A 114 -0.11 -2.15 -12.06
N ILE A 115 -0.54 -3.19 -12.77
CA ILE A 115 0.00 -3.56 -14.09
C ILE A 115 -1.12 -3.64 -15.13
N ARG A 116 -0.81 -3.26 -16.36
CA ARG A 116 -1.72 -3.27 -17.51
C ARG A 116 -1.25 -4.21 -18.60
N THR A 117 0.06 -4.35 -18.73
CA THR A 117 0.72 -5.09 -19.80
C THR A 117 1.77 -6.04 -19.26
N VAL A 118 2.22 -6.97 -20.09
CA VAL A 118 3.33 -7.87 -19.74
C VAL A 118 4.63 -7.10 -19.50
N ASN A 119 4.86 -6.03 -20.27
CA ASN A 119 6.06 -5.20 -20.08
C ASN A 119 6.01 -4.46 -18.72
N ASP A 120 4.84 -3.97 -18.31
CA ASP A 120 4.67 -3.40 -16.96
C ASP A 120 5.01 -4.45 -15.90
N PHE A 121 4.57 -5.71 -16.09
CA PHE A 121 4.85 -6.79 -15.14
C PHE A 121 6.34 -7.07 -14.98
N GLU A 122 7.09 -7.20 -16.05
CA GLU A 122 8.53 -7.47 -15.99
C GLU A 122 9.29 -6.34 -15.27
N TYR A 123 8.92 -5.09 -15.57
CA TYR A 123 9.48 -3.93 -14.91
C TYR A 123 9.15 -3.89 -13.41
N GLU A 124 7.86 -4.02 -13.06
CA GLU A 124 7.40 -3.95 -11.67
C GLU A 124 7.93 -5.13 -10.84
N LYS A 125 8.02 -6.32 -11.43
CA LYS A 125 8.66 -7.48 -10.79
C LYS A 125 10.11 -7.20 -10.43
N SER A 126 10.87 -6.63 -11.36
CA SER A 126 12.27 -6.30 -11.11
C SER A 126 12.43 -5.29 -9.96
N ILE A 127 11.58 -4.28 -9.91
CA ILE A 127 11.55 -3.29 -8.83
C ILE A 127 11.13 -3.95 -7.50
N ALA A 128 10.11 -4.82 -7.51
CA ALA A 128 9.65 -5.55 -6.33
C ALA A 128 10.75 -6.44 -5.73
N ASP A 129 11.50 -7.17 -6.58
CA ASP A 129 12.61 -8.00 -6.14
C ASP A 129 13.72 -7.17 -5.47
N VAL A 130 14.03 -5.99 -6.02
CA VAL A 130 14.99 -5.05 -5.43
C VAL A 130 14.49 -4.49 -4.10
N ASN A 131 13.24 -4.01 -4.05
CA ASN A 131 12.64 -3.47 -2.84
C ASN A 131 12.62 -4.49 -1.71
N ARG A 132 12.21 -5.73 -2.00
CA ARG A 132 12.21 -6.83 -1.03
C ARG A 132 13.62 -7.12 -0.52
N LYS A 133 14.61 -7.14 -1.39
CA LYS A 133 16.01 -7.40 -1.01
C LYS A 133 16.57 -6.29 -0.11
N LEU A 134 16.21 -5.03 -0.36
CA LEU A 134 16.69 -3.87 0.40
C LEU A 134 16.01 -3.70 1.76
N SER A 135 14.71 -3.99 1.85
CA SER A 135 13.88 -3.60 3.00
C SER A 135 13.05 -4.73 3.61
N GLY A 136 12.93 -5.87 2.92
CA GLY A 136 12.01 -6.95 3.30
C GLY A 136 10.53 -6.65 3.01
N ILE A 137 10.20 -5.48 2.44
CA ILE A 137 8.82 -5.08 2.15
C ILE A 137 8.32 -5.82 0.91
N GLU A 138 7.16 -6.45 1.03
CA GLU A 138 6.51 -7.16 -0.08
C GLU A 138 5.73 -6.22 -0.98
N THR A 139 5.64 -6.59 -2.26
CA THR A 139 4.87 -5.82 -3.24
C THR A 139 3.64 -6.61 -3.69
N PHE A 140 2.47 -6.03 -3.52
CA PHE A 140 1.23 -6.53 -4.11
C PHE A 140 1.07 -5.96 -5.51
N ILE A 141 0.91 -6.85 -6.48
CA ILE A 141 0.65 -6.46 -7.86
C ILE A 141 -0.80 -6.79 -8.17
N LEU A 142 -1.58 -5.77 -8.53
CA LEU A 142 -2.95 -5.92 -8.98
C LEU A 142 -3.03 -5.66 -10.49
N PHE A 143 -3.79 -6.48 -11.19
CA PHE A 143 -4.11 -6.23 -12.58
C PHE A 143 -5.11 -5.07 -12.70
N THR A 144 -4.84 -4.15 -13.61
CA THR A 144 -5.82 -3.13 -13.99
C THR A 144 -7.04 -3.81 -14.62
N GLU A 145 -8.22 -3.33 -14.27
CA GLU A 145 -9.46 -3.84 -14.88
C GLU A 145 -9.46 -3.61 -16.39
N PRO A 146 -9.95 -4.56 -17.18
CA PRO A 146 -9.94 -4.47 -18.65
C PRO A 146 -10.57 -3.18 -19.17
N GLU A 147 -11.61 -2.70 -18.50
CA GLU A 147 -12.35 -1.47 -18.83
C GLU A 147 -11.49 -0.21 -18.68
N HIS A 148 -10.46 -0.24 -17.84
CA HIS A 148 -9.58 0.90 -17.56
C HIS A 148 -8.18 0.77 -18.18
N THR A 149 -7.89 -0.36 -18.84
CA THR A 149 -6.55 -0.64 -19.40
C THR A 149 -6.10 0.42 -20.41
N HIS A 150 -7.04 0.99 -21.17
CA HIS A 150 -6.76 2.01 -22.17
C HIS A 150 -6.62 3.42 -21.57
N ILE A 151 -7.00 3.64 -20.31
CA ILE A 151 -6.92 4.95 -19.65
C ILE A 151 -5.59 5.06 -18.91
N SER A 152 -4.62 5.71 -19.54
CA SER A 152 -3.33 6.05 -18.91
C SER A 152 -3.22 7.55 -18.68
N SER A 153 -2.40 7.95 -17.70
CA SER A 153 -2.09 9.37 -17.48
C SER A 153 -1.54 10.05 -18.75
N SER A 154 -0.76 9.33 -19.56
CA SER A 154 -0.23 9.86 -20.83
C SER A 154 -1.33 10.15 -21.84
N ILE A 155 -2.25 9.21 -22.04
CA ILE A 155 -3.41 9.40 -22.95
C ILE A 155 -4.29 10.56 -22.46
N VAL A 156 -4.55 10.65 -21.16
CA VAL A 156 -5.33 11.77 -20.60
C VAL A 156 -4.66 13.10 -20.86
N ARG A 157 -3.33 13.20 -20.73
CA ARG A 157 -2.57 14.43 -21.05
C ARG A 157 -2.65 14.76 -22.53
N GLU A 158 -2.46 13.79 -23.42
CA GLU A 158 -2.52 14.00 -24.87
C GLU A 158 -3.89 14.53 -25.30
N LEU A 159 -4.97 13.93 -24.80
CA LEU A 159 -6.33 14.37 -25.10
C LEU A 159 -6.60 15.77 -24.55
N SER A 160 -6.10 16.11 -23.37
CA SER A 160 -6.25 17.44 -22.79
C SER A 160 -5.53 18.53 -23.61
N LEU A 161 -4.37 18.21 -24.21
CA LEU A 161 -3.64 19.14 -25.07
C LEU A 161 -4.36 19.42 -26.38
N ILE A 162 -5.05 18.43 -26.95
CA ILE A 162 -5.82 18.58 -28.19
C ILE A 162 -7.00 19.54 -27.99
N HIS A 163 -7.67 19.48 -26.84
CA HIS A 163 -8.81 20.36 -26.55
C HIS A 163 -8.45 21.79 -26.12
N ILE A 164 -7.20 22.08 -25.78
CA ILE A 164 -6.73 23.42 -25.42
C ILE A 164 -6.31 24.21 -26.67
N SER A 165 -6.14 23.54 -27.80
CA SER A 165 -5.69 24.16 -29.07
C SER A 165 -6.84 24.55 -30.03
N GLU A 166 -8.09 24.41 -29.59
CA GLU A 166 -9.30 24.92 -30.25
C GLU A 166 -9.84 26.16 -29.49
#